data_330357d4c2113627ec3bf993ed4c20af
#
_entry.id   330357d4c2113627ec3bf993ed4c20af
#
_cell.length_a   1.000
_cell.length_b   1.000
_cell.length_c   1.000
_cell.angle_alpha   90.00
_cell.angle_beta   90.00
_cell.angle_gamma   90.00
#
_symmetry.space_group_name_H-M   'P 1'
#
loop_
_entity.id
_entity.type
_entity.pdbx_description
1 polymer ?
#
loop_
_entity_poly.entity_id
_entity_poly.type
_entity_poly.pdbx_seq_one_letter_code
_entity_poly.pdbx_strand_id
1 'polypeptide(L)'
;MTNYSCFTIRIGKPLMTARRNAPIATRKQPRQARSTRLVEDVLQAAIQVLASEGAQRFTMARVAERAGVSVGSLYQYFPNKASVLFRLQHDEWRQTYDMLCGILQDTRKTPPERLRTAVHAFIRSECDEAPMRIALDDAAPLYRDAPEAREVKVEGNRAFSAFMREALPDVPDATHALACELILTTLTTGGKAFSETARTPAEIDAYSAAMADMFCAYLAHLAHA
;
A
#
# COMPACT_ATOMS: atom_id res chain seq x y z
N MET A 1 45.54 11.58 -3.45
CA MET A 1 45.45 10.35 -2.68
C MET A 1 44.64 10.68 -1.42
N THR A 2 43.33 10.46 -1.42
CA THR A 2 42.47 10.77 -0.29
C THR A 2 41.61 9.54 -0.04
N ASN A 3 41.96 8.81 1.03
CA ASN A 3 41.29 7.61 1.49
C ASN A 3 39.89 7.95 2.02
N TYR A 4 38.84 7.41 1.38
CA TYR A 4 37.51 7.32 1.98
C TYR A 4 37.44 6.04 2.84
N SER A 5 37.51 6.22 4.14
CA SER A 5 37.32 5.18 5.14
C SER A 5 35.85 4.79 5.20
N CYS A 6 35.58 3.51 4.93
CA CYS A 6 34.27 2.88 5.00
C CYS A 6 33.83 2.81 6.46
N PHE A 7 32.81 3.56 6.87
CA PHE A 7 32.19 3.45 8.19
C PHE A 7 31.28 2.21 8.22
N THR A 8 31.82 1.12 8.69
CA THR A 8 31.03 -0.09 8.99
C THR A 8 30.30 0.10 10.32
N ILE A 9 29.02 0.45 10.27
CA ILE A 9 28.17 0.46 11.46
C ILE A 9 27.88 -1.00 11.84
N ARG A 10 28.51 -1.48 12.90
CA ARG A 10 28.16 -2.75 13.57
C ARG A 10 26.82 -2.56 14.25
N ILE A 11 25.74 -3.01 13.59
CA ILE A 11 24.43 -3.13 14.22
C ILE A 11 24.48 -4.36 15.14
N GLY A 12 24.51 -4.11 16.45
CA GLY A 12 24.38 -5.15 17.48
C GLY A 12 23.07 -5.89 17.28
N LYS A 13 23.11 -7.22 17.26
CA LYS A 13 21.92 -8.08 17.24
C LYS A 13 21.10 -7.83 18.50
N PRO A 14 19.83 -7.39 18.39
CA PRO A 14 18.94 -7.47 19.54
C PRO A 14 18.54 -8.94 19.73
N LEU A 15 18.67 -9.45 20.94
CA LEU A 15 18.01 -10.68 21.37
C LEU A 15 16.50 -10.42 21.35
N MET A 16 15.87 -10.64 20.21
CA MET A 16 14.42 -10.66 20.12
C MET A 16 13.93 -12.07 20.48
N THR A 17 13.37 -12.20 21.69
CA THR A 17 12.41 -13.27 21.96
C THR A 17 11.37 -13.26 20.84
N ALA A 18 11.31 -14.34 20.06
CA ALA A 18 10.36 -14.50 18.98
C ALA A 18 8.93 -14.34 19.53
N ARG A 19 8.37 -13.14 19.41
CA ARG A 19 6.93 -12.94 19.58
C ARG A 19 6.27 -13.79 18.50
N ARG A 20 5.54 -14.84 18.90
CA ARG A 20 4.71 -15.62 18.00
C ARG A 20 3.76 -14.65 17.31
N ASN A 21 3.94 -14.45 16.00
CA ASN A 21 3.03 -13.64 15.21
C ASN A 21 1.62 -14.18 15.39
N ALA A 22 0.68 -13.29 15.70
CA ALA A 22 -0.73 -13.67 15.80
C ALA A 22 -1.20 -14.16 14.42
N PRO A 23 -2.02 -15.24 14.35
CA PRO A 23 -2.55 -15.71 13.08
C PRO A 23 -3.44 -14.61 12.46
N ILE A 24 -3.04 -14.13 11.27
CA ILE A 24 -3.74 -13.06 10.54
C ILE A 24 -4.63 -13.59 9.42
N ALA A 25 -4.47 -14.86 9.03
CA ALA A 25 -5.30 -15.49 8.02
C ALA A 25 -6.75 -15.57 8.48
N THR A 26 -7.68 -15.28 7.56
CA THR A 26 -9.12 -15.44 7.78
C THR A 26 -9.44 -16.92 8.01
N ARG A 27 -10.03 -17.27 9.14
CA ARG A 27 -10.29 -18.68 9.51
C ARG A 27 -11.22 -19.41 8.55
N LYS A 28 -12.17 -18.69 7.95
CA LYS A 28 -13.19 -19.25 7.07
C LYS A 28 -13.41 -18.33 5.88
N GLN A 29 -13.20 -18.86 4.69
CA GLN A 29 -13.60 -18.17 3.45
C GLN A 29 -15.12 -18.26 3.30
N PRO A 30 -15.82 -17.15 3.03
CA PRO A 30 -17.27 -17.18 2.80
C PRO A 30 -17.55 -17.98 1.52
N ARG A 31 -18.37 -19.04 1.66
CA ARG A 31 -18.81 -19.88 0.52
C ARG A 31 -20.25 -19.62 0.10
N GLN A 32 -20.97 -18.78 0.82
CA GLN A 32 -22.40 -18.48 0.60
C GLN A 32 -22.61 -16.96 0.66
N ALA A 33 -23.54 -16.42 -0.13
CA ALA A 33 -23.83 -14.99 -0.23
C ALA A 33 -24.07 -14.30 1.14
N ARG A 34 -24.72 -15.02 2.09
CA ARG A 34 -24.96 -14.51 3.44
C ARG A 34 -23.66 -14.32 4.24
N SER A 35 -22.71 -15.24 4.09
CA SER A 35 -21.43 -15.14 4.80
C SER A 35 -20.50 -14.08 4.19
N THR A 36 -20.61 -13.84 2.89
CA THR A 36 -19.90 -12.75 2.20
C THR A 36 -20.38 -11.40 2.71
N ARG A 37 -21.70 -11.18 2.76
CA ARG A 37 -22.28 -9.94 3.31
C ARG A 37 -21.86 -9.69 4.75
N LEU A 38 -21.86 -10.72 5.59
CA LEU A 38 -21.44 -10.56 6.99
C LEU A 38 -19.98 -10.09 7.09
N VAL A 39 -19.07 -10.63 6.27
CA VAL A 39 -17.67 -10.19 6.23
C VAL A 39 -17.57 -8.74 5.74
N GLU A 40 -18.32 -8.36 4.71
CA GLU A 40 -18.40 -6.98 4.20
C GLU A 40 -18.92 -6.03 5.27
N ASP A 41 -20.02 -6.37 5.95
CA ASP A 41 -20.61 -5.56 7.04
C ASP A 41 -19.61 -5.36 8.19
N VAL A 42 -18.88 -6.42 8.55
CA VAL A 42 -17.82 -6.37 9.58
C VAL A 42 -16.67 -5.44 9.16
N LEU A 43 -16.23 -5.52 7.92
CA LEU A 43 -15.14 -4.65 7.42
C LEU A 43 -15.58 -3.19 7.36
N GLN A 44 -16.80 -2.91 6.90
CA GLN A 44 -17.37 -1.56 6.92
C GLN A 44 -17.50 -1.00 8.35
N ALA A 45 -17.97 -1.82 9.28
CA ALA A 45 -18.02 -1.43 10.69
C ALA A 45 -16.63 -1.18 11.27
N ALA A 46 -15.64 -1.98 10.89
CA ALA A 46 -14.25 -1.80 11.31
C ALA A 46 -13.66 -0.47 10.82
N ILE A 47 -13.92 -0.08 9.55
CA ILE A 47 -13.54 1.22 9.00
C ILE A 47 -14.16 2.36 9.82
N GLN A 48 -15.45 2.26 10.13
CA GLN A 48 -16.15 3.28 10.91
C GLN A 48 -15.58 3.40 12.34
N VAL A 49 -15.28 2.29 13.00
CA VAL A 49 -14.65 2.29 14.34
C VAL A 49 -13.26 2.91 14.29
N LEU A 50 -12.44 2.57 13.29
CA LEU A 50 -11.12 3.18 13.09
C LEU A 50 -11.20 4.69 12.86
N ALA A 51 -12.10 5.12 11.99
CA ALA A 51 -12.25 6.53 11.66
C ALA A 51 -12.76 7.38 12.84
N SER A 52 -13.69 6.81 13.64
CA SER A 52 -14.32 7.54 14.74
C SER A 52 -13.56 7.46 16.08
N GLU A 53 -12.84 6.37 16.34
CA GLU A 53 -12.26 6.07 17.65
C GLU A 53 -10.74 5.82 17.64
N GLY A 54 -10.17 5.65 16.45
CA GLY A 54 -8.74 5.35 16.25
C GLY A 54 -8.34 3.92 16.61
N ALA A 55 -7.10 3.52 16.25
CA ALA A 55 -6.57 2.18 16.45
C ALA A 55 -6.45 1.76 17.92
N GLN A 56 -6.23 2.72 18.82
CA GLN A 56 -6.11 2.49 20.27
C GLN A 56 -7.39 1.93 20.89
N ARG A 57 -8.55 2.41 20.42
CA ARG A 57 -9.87 1.98 20.90
C ARG A 57 -10.52 0.88 20.08
N PHE A 58 -9.86 0.46 19.01
CA PHE A 58 -10.34 -0.61 18.14
C PHE A 58 -10.37 -1.95 18.88
N THR A 59 -11.58 -2.49 19.10
CA THR A 59 -11.79 -3.80 19.70
C THR A 59 -12.78 -4.63 18.90
N MET A 60 -12.64 -5.96 18.96
CA MET A 60 -13.56 -6.89 18.30
C MET A 60 -15.02 -6.71 18.77
N ALA A 61 -15.22 -6.38 20.04
CA ALA A 61 -16.56 -6.13 20.60
C ALA A 61 -17.23 -4.91 19.96
N ARG A 62 -16.51 -3.80 19.81
CA ARG A 62 -17.00 -2.56 19.16
C ARG A 62 -17.30 -2.76 17.68
N VAL A 63 -16.44 -3.50 16.99
CA VAL A 63 -16.69 -3.85 15.59
C VAL A 63 -17.94 -4.72 15.47
N ALA A 64 -18.11 -5.73 16.32
CA ALA A 64 -19.30 -6.59 16.32
C ALA A 64 -20.58 -5.80 16.62
N GLU A 65 -20.56 -4.92 17.62
CA GLU A 65 -21.67 -4.02 17.97
C GLU A 65 -22.03 -3.12 16.79
N ARG A 66 -21.05 -2.48 16.16
CA ARG A 66 -21.25 -1.60 15.02
C ARG A 66 -21.77 -2.33 13.78
N ALA A 67 -21.34 -3.58 13.57
CA ALA A 67 -21.80 -4.44 12.49
C ALA A 67 -23.17 -5.08 12.75
N GLY A 68 -23.71 -4.96 13.96
CA GLY A 68 -24.96 -5.63 14.34
C GLY A 68 -24.86 -7.15 14.41
N VAL A 69 -23.67 -7.69 14.69
CA VAL A 69 -23.42 -9.14 14.77
C VAL A 69 -22.95 -9.56 16.14
N SER A 70 -23.09 -10.86 16.47
CA SER A 70 -22.51 -11.38 17.72
C SER A 70 -20.98 -11.41 17.62
N VAL A 71 -20.30 -11.16 18.75
CA VAL A 71 -18.84 -11.30 18.85
C VAL A 71 -18.39 -12.72 18.46
N GLY A 72 -19.18 -13.75 18.81
CA GLY A 72 -18.91 -15.13 18.42
C GLY A 72 -18.95 -15.35 16.91
N SER A 73 -19.89 -14.70 16.20
CA SER A 73 -19.97 -14.74 14.74
C SER A 73 -18.75 -14.09 14.10
N LEU A 74 -18.28 -12.96 14.64
CA LEU A 74 -17.08 -12.27 14.18
C LEU A 74 -15.84 -13.18 14.30
N TYR A 75 -15.65 -13.84 15.45
CA TYR A 75 -14.51 -14.74 15.69
C TYR A 75 -14.48 -15.99 14.79
N GLN A 76 -15.60 -16.35 14.16
CA GLN A 76 -15.62 -17.44 13.17
C GLN A 76 -14.81 -17.09 11.92
N TYR A 77 -14.75 -15.80 11.54
CA TYR A 77 -14.06 -15.31 10.36
C TYR A 77 -12.70 -14.67 10.71
N PHE A 78 -12.64 -13.87 11.74
CA PHE A 78 -11.48 -13.12 12.15
C PHE A 78 -11.00 -13.58 13.54
N PRO A 79 -9.85 -14.29 13.63
CA PRO A 79 -9.38 -14.84 14.91
C PRO A 79 -8.99 -13.78 15.94
N ASN A 80 -8.70 -12.54 15.51
CA ASN A 80 -8.29 -11.43 16.38
C ASN A 80 -8.39 -10.09 15.64
N LYS A 81 -8.13 -8.98 16.35
CA LYS A 81 -8.16 -7.66 15.75
C LYS A 81 -7.11 -7.47 14.64
N ALA A 82 -5.95 -8.11 14.76
CA ALA A 82 -4.90 -8.00 13.76
C ALA A 82 -5.36 -8.57 12.41
N SER A 83 -6.16 -9.66 12.41
CA SER A 83 -6.71 -10.23 11.17
C SER A 83 -7.74 -9.32 10.48
N VAL A 84 -8.53 -8.56 11.24
CA VAL A 84 -9.43 -7.55 10.67
C VAL A 84 -8.63 -6.40 10.06
N LEU A 85 -7.69 -5.84 10.81
CA LEU A 85 -6.86 -4.71 10.38
C LEU A 85 -5.98 -5.09 9.18
N PHE A 86 -5.39 -6.29 9.20
CA PHE A 86 -4.64 -6.80 8.06
C PHE A 86 -5.52 -6.95 6.82
N ARG A 87 -6.74 -7.45 6.97
CA ARG A 87 -7.67 -7.59 5.82
C ARG A 87 -8.03 -6.23 5.23
N LEU A 88 -8.27 -5.19 6.05
CA LEU A 88 -8.51 -3.83 5.58
C LEU A 88 -7.30 -3.29 4.80
N GLN A 89 -6.09 -3.45 5.35
CA GLN A 89 -4.86 -3.03 4.69
C GLN A 89 -4.61 -3.76 3.37
N HIS A 90 -4.86 -5.07 3.36
CA HIS A 90 -4.71 -5.90 2.17
C HIS A 90 -5.71 -5.50 1.07
N ASP A 91 -6.97 -5.24 1.44
CA ASP A 91 -7.99 -4.83 0.47
C ASP A 91 -7.69 -3.44 -0.11
N GLU A 92 -7.18 -2.50 0.70
CA GLU A 92 -6.71 -1.19 0.26
C GLU A 92 -5.53 -1.33 -0.73
N TRP A 93 -4.50 -2.10 -0.39
CA TRP A 93 -3.38 -2.32 -1.29
C TRP A 93 -3.81 -2.96 -2.62
N ARG A 94 -4.72 -3.93 -2.57
CA ARG A 94 -5.23 -4.56 -3.79
C ARG A 94 -6.03 -3.61 -4.65
N GLN A 95 -6.87 -2.78 -4.05
CA GLN A 95 -7.64 -1.76 -4.78
C GLN A 95 -6.73 -0.75 -5.48
N THR A 96 -5.73 -0.21 -4.77
CA THR A 96 -4.72 0.68 -5.34
C THR A 96 -3.92 0.00 -6.44
N TYR A 97 -3.51 -1.26 -6.24
CA TYR A 97 -2.82 -2.06 -7.24
C TYR A 97 -3.66 -2.24 -8.51
N ASP A 98 -4.91 -2.68 -8.38
CA ASP A 98 -5.80 -2.93 -9.53
C ASP A 98 -6.05 -1.64 -10.33
N MET A 99 -6.24 -0.51 -9.64
CA MET A 99 -6.37 0.81 -10.25
C MET A 99 -5.11 1.18 -11.05
N LEU A 100 -3.93 1.07 -10.44
CA LEU A 100 -2.67 1.42 -11.10
C LEU A 100 -2.36 0.49 -12.27
N CYS A 101 -2.60 -0.81 -12.13
CA CYS A 101 -2.45 -1.77 -13.22
C CYS A 101 -3.35 -1.42 -14.42
N GLY A 102 -4.62 -1.09 -14.17
CA GLY A 102 -5.55 -0.68 -15.22
C GLY A 102 -5.06 0.56 -15.98
N ILE A 103 -4.49 1.53 -15.26
CA ILE A 103 -3.92 2.75 -15.88
C ILE A 103 -2.67 2.41 -16.69
N LEU A 104 -1.73 1.64 -16.12
CA LEU A 104 -0.45 1.33 -16.77
C LEU A 104 -0.60 0.40 -17.98
N GLN A 105 -1.66 -0.41 -18.03
CA GLN A 105 -1.97 -1.31 -19.14
C GLN A 105 -2.81 -0.68 -20.26
N ASP A 106 -3.28 0.57 -20.10
CA ASP A 106 -4.08 1.24 -21.14
C ASP A 106 -3.22 1.69 -22.32
N THR A 107 -2.95 0.77 -23.24
CA THR A 107 -2.12 0.98 -24.44
C THR A 107 -2.68 1.99 -25.45
N ARG A 108 -3.89 2.54 -25.22
CA ARG A 108 -4.43 3.66 -26.02
C ARG A 108 -3.71 4.97 -25.73
N LYS A 109 -2.98 5.04 -24.61
CA LYS A 109 -2.17 6.19 -24.18
C LYS A 109 -0.69 5.86 -24.28
N THR A 110 0.11 6.88 -24.51
CA THR A 110 1.57 6.77 -24.51
C THR A 110 2.11 6.45 -23.09
N PRO A 111 3.30 5.82 -22.96
CA PRO A 111 3.87 5.54 -21.65
C PRO A 111 3.97 6.78 -20.72
N PRO A 112 4.39 7.98 -21.19
CA PRO A 112 4.38 9.18 -20.34
C PRO A 112 2.98 9.59 -19.86
N GLU A 113 1.95 9.48 -20.72
CA GLU A 113 0.58 9.80 -20.32
C GLU A 113 0.04 8.82 -19.27
N ARG A 114 0.35 7.52 -19.41
CA ARG A 114 -0.01 6.50 -18.42
C ARG A 114 0.69 6.76 -17.09
N LEU A 115 1.98 7.06 -17.12
CA LEU A 115 2.74 7.36 -15.90
C LEU A 115 2.18 8.58 -15.17
N ARG A 116 1.89 9.68 -15.90
CA ARG A 116 1.25 10.87 -15.34
C ARG A 116 -0.09 10.54 -14.69
N THR A 117 -0.92 9.78 -15.38
CA THR A 117 -2.23 9.37 -14.87
C THR A 117 -2.08 8.50 -13.61
N ALA A 118 -1.12 7.56 -13.60
CA ALA A 118 -0.86 6.68 -12.46
C ALA A 118 -0.35 7.45 -11.24
N VAL A 119 0.59 8.39 -11.42
CA VAL A 119 1.10 9.25 -10.34
C VAL A 119 -0.03 10.06 -9.73
N HIS A 120 -0.85 10.71 -10.55
CA HIS A 120 -1.97 11.52 -10.08
C HIS A 120 -3.00 10.67 -9.31
N ALA A 121 -3.38 9.51 -9.85
CA ALA A 121 -4.33 8.60 -9.21
C ALA A 121 -3.78 8.08 -7.88
N PHE A 122 -2.50 7.73 -7.81
CA PHE A 122 -1.84 7.28 -6.58
C PHE A 122 -1.82 8.37 -5.51
N ILE A 123 -1.34 9.58 -5.82
CA ILE A 123 -1.27 10.68 -4.84
C ILE A 123 -2.67 11.07 -4.34
N ARG A 124 -3.66 11.05 -5.21
CA ARG A 124 -5.05 11.29 -4.81
C ARG A 124 -5.55 10.22 -3.84
N SER A 125 -5.37 8.93 -4.15
CA SER A 125 -5.78 7.85 -3.24
C SER A 125 -5.05 7.93 -1.90
N GLU A 126 -3.74 8.29 -1.91
CA GLU A 126 -2.96 8.52 -0.69
C GLU A 126 -3.60 9.62 0.21
N CYS A 127 -4.13 10.68 -0.40
CA CYS A 127 -4.77 11.77 0.34
C CYS A 127 -6.20 11.42 0.79
N ASP A 128 -6.99 10.76 -0.06
CA ASP A 128 -8.38 10.40 0.24
C ASP A 128 -8.46 9.35 1.36
N GLU A 129 -7.49 8.45 1.44
CA GLU A 129 -7.42 7.35 2.40
C GLU A 129 -6.53 7.64 3.63
N ALA A 130 -5.91 8.83 3.68
CA ALA A 130 -4.96 9.19 4.72
C ALA A 130 -5.44 8.93 6.16
N PRO A 131 -6.68 9.25 6.57
CA PRO A 131 -7.15 8.99 7.94
C PRO A 131 -7.15 7.49 8.28
N MET A 132 -7.59 6.65 7.34
CA MET A 132 -7.62 5.20 7.54
C MET A 132 -6.21 4.62 7.52
N ARG A 133 -5.36 5.06 6.61
CA ARG A 133 -3.98 4.61 6.49
C ARG A 133 -3.13 4.95 7.71
N ILE A 134 -3.27 6.15 8.28
CA ILE A 134 -2.61 6.52 9.53
C ILE A 134 -3.06 5.59 10.66
N ALA A 135 -4.36 5.31 10.77
CA ALA A 135 -4.88 4.39 11.77
C ALA A 135 -4.38 2.94 11.59
N LEU A 136 -4.24 2.49 10.35
CA LEU A 136 -3.69 1.17 10.02
C LEU A 136 -2.19 1.08 10.24
N ASP A 137 -1.43 2.14 10.00
CA ASP A 137 0.03 2.19 10.24
C ASP A 137 0.37 1.99 11.71
N ASP A 138 -0.44 2.55 12.63
CA ASP A 138 -0.33 2.31 14.07
C ASP A 138 -0.53 0.83 14.45
N ALA A 139 -1.32 0.11 13.66
CA ALA A 139 -1.57 -1.32 13.85
C ALA A 139 -0.58 -2.23 13.10
N ALA A 140 0.19 -1.69 12.17
CA ALA A 140 1.13 -2.43 11.32
C ALA A 140 2.12 -3.35 12.07
N PRO A 141 2.62 -3.00 13.29
CA PRO A 141 3.46 -3.92 14.07
C PRO A 141 2.81 -5.27 14.39
N LEU A 142 1.48 -5.38 14.28
CA LEU A 142 0.75 -6.62 14.55
C LEU A 142 0.84 -7.63 13.39
N TYR A 143 1.13 -7.20 12.16
CA TYR A 143 1.08 -8.02 10.95
C TYR A 143 2.12 -7.70 9.87
N ARG A 144 3.03 -6.73 10.11
CA ARG A 144 4.02 -6.25 9.12
C ARG A 144 4.86 -7.37 8.49
N ASP A 145 5.20 -8.39 9.26
CA ASP A 145 6.07 -9.48 8.82
C ASP A 145 5.31 -10.68 8.27
N ALA A 146 4.00 -10.56 8.07
CA ALA A 146 3.18 -11.64 7.55
C ALA A 146 3.54 -11.97 6.09
N PRO A 147 3.60 -13.27 5.71
CA PRO A 147 3.87 -13.67 4.33
C PRO A 147 2.90 -13.05 3.32
N GLU A 148 1.61 -12.98 3.67
CA GLU A 148 0.54 -12.45 2.84
C GLU A 148 0.71 -10.96 2.51
N ALA A 149 1.35 -10.19 3.41
CA ALA A 149 1.67 -8.78 3.16
C ALA A 149 2.73 -8.59 2.07
N ARG A 150 3.57 -9.61 1.85
CA ARG A 150 4.64 -9.57 0.84
C ARG A 150 4.12 -9.88 -0.56
N GLU A 151 3.08 -10.70 -0.68
CA GLU A 151 2.55 -11.15 -1.98
C GLU A 151 2.03 -9.98 -2.83
N VAL A 152 1.20 -9.10 -2.26
CA VAL A 152 0.64 -7.93 -2.98
C VAL A 152 1.74 -7.01 -3.48
N LYS A 153 2.78 -6.79 -2.67
CA LYS A 153 3.94 -5.97 -3.05
C LYS A 153 4.71 -6.56 -4.23
N VAL A 154 4.87 -7.89 -4.27
CA VAL A 154 5.56 -8.58 -5.36
C VAL A 154 4.76 -8.45 -6.67
N GLU A 155 3.44 -8.60 -6.62
CA GLU A 155 2.57 -8.43 -7.79
C GLU A 155 2.63 -7.01 -8.34
N GLY A 156 2.58 -5.99 -7.47
CA GLY A 156 2.69 -4.58 -7.86
C GLY A 156 4.01 -4.26 -8.57
N ASN A 157 5.09 -4.76 -8.04
CA ASN A 157 6.41 -4.54 -8.63
C ASN A 157 6.52 -5.19 -10.03
N ARG A 158 5.87 -6.35 -10.26
CA ARG A 158 5.87 -7.02 -11.57
C ARG A 158 5.15 -6.19 -12.65
N ALA A 159 3.96 -5.66 -12.33
CA ALA A 159 3.19 -4.87 -13.29
C ALA A 159 3.91 -3.58 -13.65
N PHE A 160 4.47 -2.89 -12.65
CA PHE A 160 5.25 -1.68 -12.89
C PHE A 160 6.53 -1.99 -13.69
N SER A 161 7.23 -3.07 -13.39
CA SER A 161 8.41 -3.48 -14.16
C SER A 161 8.08 -3.82 -15.62
N ALA A 162 6.93 -4.44 -15.88
CA ALA A 162 6.48 -4.69 -17.25
C ALA A 162 6.21 -3.39 -18.02
N PHE A 163 5.52 -2.43 -17.39
CA PHE A 163 5.30 -1.10 -17.94
C PHE A 163 6.63 -0.38 -18.24
N MET A 164 7.58 -0.43 -17.33
CA MET A 164 8.88 0.21 -17.50
C MET A 164 9.69 -0.38 -18.65
N ARG A 165 9.62 -1.70 -18.87
CA ARG A 165 10.26 -2.35 -20.02
C ARG A 165 9.65 -1.92 -21.35
N GLU A 166 8.35 -1.67 -21.39
CA GLU A 166 7.69 -1.09 -22.57
C GLU A 166 8.14 0.37 -22.78
N ALA A 167 8.25 1.16 -21.70
CA ALA A 167 8.64 2.57 -21.76
C ALA A 167 10.12 2.78 -22.12
N LEU A 168 10.99 1.82 -21.79
CA LEU A 168 12.44 1.87 -21.94
C LEU A 168 12.99 0.57 -22.55
N PRO A 169 12.65 0.23 -23.82
CA PRO A 169 12.99 -1.06 -24.42
C PRO A 169 14.49 -1.31 -24.58
N ASP A 170 15.27 -0.25 -24.79
CA ASP A 170 16.70 -0.33 -25.13
C ASP A 170 17.63 -0.09 -23.93
N VAL A 171 17.06 0.09 -22.73
CA VAL A 171 17.85 0.37 -21.52
C VAL A 171 18.33 -0.93 -20.87
N PRO A 172 19.60 -1.02 -20.40
CA PRO A 172 20.13 -2.20 -19.72
C PRO A 172 19.31 -2.60 -18.48
N ASP A 173 19.21 -3.91 -18.22
CA ASP A 173 18.43 -4.46 -17.08
C ASP A 173 18.79 -3.86 -15.72
N ALA A 174 20.07 -3.58 -15.46
CA ALA A 174 20.53 -2.97 -14.21
C ALA A 174 20.00 -1.54 -14.04
N THR A 175 20.06 -0.73 -15.11
CA THR A 175 19.53 0.65 -15.12
C THR A 175 18.01 0.64 -15.00
N HIS A 176 17.35 -0.32 -15.67
CA HIS A 176 15.93 -0.52 -15.61
C HIS A 176 15.47 -0.87 -14.17
N ALA A 177 16.14 -1.80 -13.51
CA ALA A 177 15.82 -2.18 -12.13
C ALA A 177 15.99 -0.99 -11.16
N LEU A 178 17.07 -0.22 -11.30
CA LEU A 178 17.32 0.98 -10.51
C LEU A 178 16.23 2.04 -10.72
N ALA A 179 15.84 2.28 -11.98
CA ALA A 179 14.78 3.24 -12.30
C ALA A 179 13.43 2.83 -11.71
N CYS A 180 13.07 1.55 -11.79
CA CYS A 180 11.88 1.01 -11.15
C CYS A 180 11.89 1.24 -9.64
N GLU A 181 12.99 0.89 -8.96
CA GLU A 181 13.12 1.05 -7.52
C GLU A 181 13.05 2.52 -7.10
N LEU A 182 13.77 3.40 -7.81
CA LEU A 182 13.80 4.83 -7.53
C LEU A 182 12.40 5.45 -7.65
N ILE A 183 11.69 5.19 -8.77
CA ILE A 183 10.36 5.75 -9.00
C ILE A 183 9.37 5.24 -7.96
N LEU A 184 9.31 3.93 -7.72
CA LEU A 184 8.39 3.35 -6.75
C LEU A 184 8.66 3.84 -5.33
N THR A 185 9.92 3.89 -4.90
CA THR A 185 10.28 4.37 -3.57
C THR A 185 9.95 5.85 -3.40
N THR A 186 10.26 6.67 -4.43
CA THR A 186 9.96 8.10 -4.40
C THR A 186 8.46 8.36 -4.38
N LEU A 187 7.69 7.66 -5.23
CA LEU A 187 6.25 7.78 -5.30
C LEU A 187 5.58 7.39 -3.97
N THR A 188 5.91 6.23 -3.43
CA THR A 188 5.29 5.73 -2.19
C THR A 188 5.69 6.55 -0.97
N THR A 189 6.97 6.87 -0.80
CA THR A 189 7.45 7.68 0.33
C THR A 189 6.96 9.12 0.24
N GLY A 190 7.04 9.72 -0.95
CA GLY A 190 6.58 11.08 -1.20
C GLY A 190 5.07 11.22 -1.06
N GLY A 191 4.29 10.28 -1.58
CA GLY A 191 2.84 10.25 -1.46
C GLY A 191 2.39 10.13 -0.01
N LYS A 192 2.99 9.20 0.74
CA LYS A 192 2.73 9.05 2.18
C LYS A 192 3.02 10.33 2.94
N ALA A 193 4.22 10.90 2.79
CA ALA A 193 4.61 12.13 3.48
C ALA A 193 3.72 13.32 3.11
N PHE A 194 3.35 13.44 1.83
CA PHE A 194 2.46 14.51 1.36
C PHE A 194 1.06 14.39 1.96
N SER A 195 0.53 13.17 2.13
CA SER A 195 -0.82 12.91 2.65
C SER A 195 -0.96 12.94 4.18
N GLU A 196 0.14 13.11 4.93
CA GLU A 196 0.08 13.20 6.41
C GLU A 196 -0.72 14.40 6.93
N THR A 197 -0.89 15.43 6.10
CA THR A 197 -1.74 16.59 6.39
C THR A 197 -2.82 16.74 5.34
N ALA A 198 -4.01 17.24 5.73
CA ALA A 198 -5.09 17.49 4.79
C ALA A 198 -4.65 18.40 3.65
N ARG A 199 -4.99 18.02 2.42
CA ARG A 199 -4.63 18.74 1.18
C ARG A 199 -5.87 19.16 0.42
N THR A 200 -5.80 20.32 -0.21
CA THR A 200 -6.80 20.77 -1.16
C THR A 200 -6.64 20.06 -2.51
N PRO A 201 -7.71 19.94 -3.31
CA PRO A 201 -7.59 19.38 -4.68
C PRO A 201 -6.52 20.05 -5.52
N ALA A 202 -6.37 21.38 -5.41
CA ALA A 202 -5.36 22.14 -6.16
C ALA A 202 -3.92 21.77 -5.74
N GLU A 203 -3.68 21.55 -4.44
CA GLU A 203 -2.37 21.10 -3.94
C GLU A 203 -2.08 19.66 -4.41
N ILE A 204 -3.08 18.78 -4.41
CA ILE A 204 -2.95 17.41 -4.92
C ILE A 204 -2.58 17.42 -6.40
N ASP A 205 -3.28 18.22 -7.20
CA ASP A 205 -3.03 18.34 -8.64
C ASP A 205 -1.63 18.91 -8.91
N ALA A 206 -1.22 19.97 -8.20
CA ALA A 206 0.09 20.58 -8.36
C ALA A 206 1.25 19.63 -7.97
N TYR A 207 1.11 18.94 -6.83
CA TYR A 207 2.12 17.98 -6.35
C TYR A 207 2.25 16.78 -7.29
N SER A 208 1.12 16.23 -7.73
CA SER A 208 1.07 15.11 -8.67
C SER A 208 1.69 15.46 -10.01
N ALA A 209 1.39 16.65 -10.54
CA ALA A 209 1.96 17.13 -11.80
C ALA A 209 3.49 17.29 -11.70
N ALA A 210 3.99 17.92 -10.65
CA ALA A 210 5.43 18.12 -10.44
C ALA A 210 6.17 16.77 -10.31
N MET A 211 5.62 15.81 -9.55
CA MET A 211 6.20 14.48 -9.41
C MET A 211 6.18 13.70 -10.74
N ALA A 212 5.09 13.78 -11.48
CA ALA A 212 4.97 13.14 -12.79
C ALA A 212 5.93 13.75 -13.81
N ASP A 213 6.13 15.08 -13.80
CA ASP A 213 7.12 15.77 -14.64
C ASP A 213 8.54 15.29 -14.34
N MET A 214 8.89 15.17 -13.07
CA MET A 214 10.19 14.65 -12.64
C MET A 214 10.42 13.22 -13.15
N PHE A 215 9.45 12.33 -13.01
CA PHE A 215 9.58 10.95 -13.49
C PHE A 215 9.63 10.87 -15.01
N CYS A 216 8.79 11.62 -15.72
CA CYS A 216 8.82 11.63 -17.19
C CYS A 216 10.14 12.21 -17.74
N ALA A 217 10.69 13.25 -17.12
CA ALA A 217 11.98 13.81 -17.49
C ALA A 217 13.12 12.80 -17.26
N TYR A 218 13.08 12.07 -16.14
CA TYR A 218 14.04 11.01 -15.85
C TYR A 218 13.98 9.87 -16.87
N LEU A 219 12.78 9.39 -17.22
CA LEU A 219 12.62 8.35 -18.24
C LEU A 219 13.09 8.83 -19.62
N ALA A 220 12.76 10.07 -19.99
CA ALA A 220 13.23 10.65 -21.25
C ALA A 220 14.76 10.74 -21.30
N HIS A 221 15.41 11.11 -20.19
CA HIS A 221 16.87 11.11 -20.09
C HIS A 221 17.45 9.70 -20.30
N LEU A 222 16.89 8.68 -19.66
CA LEU A 222 17.35 7.30 -19.80
C LEU A 222 17.15 6.73 -21.21
N ALA A 223 16.09 7.15 -21.91
CA ALA A 223 15.81 6.70 -23.28
C ALA A 223 16.81 7.30 -24.31
N HIS A 224 17.54 8.36 -23.95
CA HIS A 224 18.50 9.05 -24.83
C HIS A 224 19.96 8.90 -24.38
N ALA A 225 20.21 8.18 -23.27
CA ALA A 225 21.55 7.96 -22.73
C ALA A 225 22.17 6.69 -23.31
#